data_f4654751bdfff17e00980b4e88013870
#
_entry.id   f4654751bdfff17e00980b4e88013870
#
_cell.length_a   1.000
_cell.length_b   1.000
_cell.length_c   1.000
_cell.angle_alpha   90.00
_cell.angle_beta   90.00
_cell.angle_gamma   90.00
#
_symmetry.space_group_name_H-M   'P 1'
#
loop_
_entity.id
_entity.type
_entity.pdbx_description
1 polymer ?
#
loop_
_entity_poly.entity_id
_entity_poly.type
_entity_poly.pdbx_seq_one_letter_code
_entity_poly.pdbx_strand_id
1 'polypeptide(L)'
;GPWPVVLARSTYGRIGGPLDAFAQQGYAVVAQDVRGMGDSEGEKYVFNADGWRPGLTDGADTVAWIRAQQWCNGKIGTWGGSALGITQMLLAPTTPHVGAQYIEIAPSNLYEDLFYQGGVFRKCLLEGWLPQVGQTHLLPVYKGHPMCDDFWTYYNVEARAGDISAPAMFVGGWYDIFQQGTLD
;
A
#
# COMPACT_ATOMS: atom_id res chain seq x y z
N GLY A 1 20.61 -1.15 19.95
CA GLY A 1 19.87 -2.04 19.04
C GLY A 1 20.11 -3.50 19.34
N PRO A 2 19.39 -4.43 18.69
CA PRO A 2 18.55 -4.16 17.53
C PRO A 2 17.19 -3.51 17.92
N TRP A 3 16.53 -2.86 16.95
CA TRP A 3 15.31 -2.07 17.17
C TRP A 3 14.08 -2.68 16.46
N PRO A 4 12.86 -2.43 16.98
CA PRO A 4 11.66 -2.63 16.19
C PRO A 4 11.63 -1.65 15.01
N VAL A 5 10.99 -2.04 13.92
CA VAL A 5 11.01 -1.29 12.66
C VAL A 5 9.63 -0.76 12.33
N VAL A 6 9.55 0.48 11.87
CA VAL A 6 8.38 1.04 11.19
C VAL A 6 8.71 1.21 9.70
N LEU A 7 7.93 0.53 8.85
CA LEU A 7 8.04 0.60 7.40
C LEU A 7 6.92 1.48 6.84
N ALA A 8 7.28 2.46 6.02
CA ALA A 8 6.35 3.23 5.21
C ALA A 8 6.75 3.14 3.74
N ARG A 9 5.83 2.68 2.87
CA ARG A 9 6.04 2.54 1.43
C ARG A 9 5.17 3.54 0.69
N SER A 10 5.81 4.45 -0.04
CA SER A 10 5.20 5.67 -0.57
C SER A 10 5.20 5.71 -2.10
N THR A 11 4.10 6.20 -2.67
CA THR A 11 3.98 6.58 -4.08
C THR A 11 4.32 8.06 -4.33
N TYR A 12 4.55 8.83 -3.25
CA TYR A 12 4.72 10.29 -3.29
C TYR A 12 6.16 10.75 -3.05
N GLY A 13 7.10 9.84 -2.97
CA GLY A 13 8.46 10.09 -2.50
C GLY A 13 8.63 9.70 -1.02
N ARG A 14 9.87 9.51 -0.61
CA ARG A 14 10.19 9.18 0.78
C ARG A 14 9.72 10.29 1.71
N ILE A 15 8.88 9.92 2.67
CA ILE A 15 8.28 10.85 3.61
C ILE A 15 9.22 11.01 4.81
N GLY A 16 9.66 12.25 5.07
CA GLY A 16 10.27 12.65 6.34
C GLY A 16 9.21 13.04 7.39
N GLY A 17 9.55 13.86 8.31
CA GLY A 17 8.63 14.50 9.26
C GLY A 17 7.93 13.53 10.22
N PRO A 18 6.74 12.97 9.89
CA PRO A 18 6.03 12.08 10.82
C PRO A 18 6.83 10.84 11.21
N LEU A 19 7.69 10.34 10.32
CA LEU A 19 8.53 9.18 10.59
C LEU A 19 9.66 9.47 11.57
N ASP A 20 10.14 10.71 11.65
CA ASP A 20 11.18 11.12 12.62
C ASP A 20 10.71 10.94 14.06
N ALA A 21 9.41 11.08 14.32
CA ALA A 21 8.84 10.87 15.64
C ALA A 21 8.99 9.41 16.09
N PHE A 22 8.87 8.44 15.19
CA PHE A 22 9.12 7.02 15.51
C PHE A 22 10.58 6.76 15.84
N ALA A 23 11.51 7.37 15.10
CA ALA A 23 12.94 7.25 15.39
C ALA A 23 13.28 7.80 16.80
N GLN A 24 12.68 8.92 17.20
CA GLN A 24 12.82 9.49 18.54
C GLN A 24 12.27 8.61 19.64
N GLN A 25 11.30 7.73 19.32
CA GLN A 25 10.72 6.75 20.25
C GLN A 25 11.43 5.40 20.25
N GLY A 26 12.59 5.30 19.59
CA GLY A 26 13.42 4.09 19.62
C GLY A 26 13.08 3.05 18.58
N TYR A 27 12.42 3.43 17.49
CA TYR A 27 12.22 2.57 16.31
C TYR A 27 13.30 2.84 15.26
N ALA A 28 13.68 1.81 14.52
CA ALA A 28 14.31 2.00 13.23
C ALA A 28 13.21 2.32 12.20
N VAL A 29 13.44 3.30 11.34
CA VAL A 29 12.46 3.73 10.35
C VAL A 29 12.98 3.42 8.95
N VAL A 30 12.14 2.76 8.16
CA VAL A 30 12.39 2.49 6.75
C VAL A 30 11.34 3.21 5.91
N ALA A 31 11.75 4.22 5.18
CA ALA A 31 10.92 4.92 4.20
C ALA A 31 11.36 4.49 2.79
N GLN A 32 10.43 3.91 2.04
CA GLN A 32 10.69 3.38 0.71
C GLN A 32 9.81 4.06 -0.33
N ASP A 33 10.41 4.56 -1.41
CA ASP A 33 9.67 4.83 -2.64
C ASP A 33 9.30 3.48 -3.28
N VAL A 34 8.02 3.27 -3.61
CA VAL A 34 7.62 2.06 -4.32
C VAL A 34 8.20 2.05 -5.74
N ARG A 35 8.25 0.88 -6.37
CA ARG A 35 8.80 0.68 -7.72
C ARG A 35 8.37 1.77 -8.69
N GLY A 36 9.35 2.36 -9.41
CA GLY A 36 9.14 3.39 -10.41
C GLY A 36 8.73 4.77 -9.89
N MET A 37 8.69 4.96 -8.55
CA MET A 37 8.31 6.22 -7.91
C MET A 37 9.52 6.85 -7.21
N GLY A 38 9.49 8.18 -7.05
CA GLY A 38 10.59 8.91 -6.41
C GLY A 38 11.94 8.58 -7.03
N ASP A 39 12.87 8.07 -6.22
CA ASP A 39 14.20 7.64 -6.66
C ASP A 39 14.29 6.12 -6.90
N SER A 40 13.19 5.37 -6.75
CA SER A 40 13.18 3.94 -7.02
C SER A 40 13.07 3.64 -8.50
N GLU A 41 13.92 2.72 -8.97
CA GLU A 41 13.94 2.26 -10.35
C GLU A 41 12.72 1.38 -10.68
N GLY A 42 12.57 1.06 -11.97
CA GLY A 42 11.57 0.15 -12.48
C GLY A 42 10.39 0.81 -13.15
N GLU A 43 9.39 0.01 -13.47
CA GLU A 43 8.21 0.46 -14.19
C GLU A 43 7.32 1.32 -13.30
N LYS A 44 6.87 2.45 -13.84
CA LYS A 44 5.90 3.33 -13.20
C LYS A 44 4.49 2.75 -13.32
N TYR A 45 4.15 1.85 -12.41
CA TYR A 45 2.85 1.21 -12.38
C TYR A 45 2.39 1.05 -10.93
N VAL A 46 1.69 2.06 -10.44
CA VAL A 46 1.26 2.15 -9.05
C VAL A 46 0.44 0.92 -8.62
N PHE A 47 0.75 0.41 -7.42
CA PHE A 47 0.12 -0.75 -6.78
C PHE A 47 0.33 -2.10 -7.49
N ASN A 48 1.04 -2.15 -8.63
CA ASN A 48 1.21 -3.37 -9.41
C ASN A 48 2.16 -4.38 -8.76
N ALA A 49 3.17 -3.90 -8.02
CA ALA A 49 4.22 -4.72 -7.42
C ALA A 49 4.14 -4.79 -5.88
N ASP A 50 3.07 -4.28 -5.28
CA ASP A 50 2.97 -4.16 -3.82
C ASP A 50 2.36 -5.40 -3.15
N GLY A 51 1.64 -6.23 -3.92
CA GLY A 51 0.91 -7.39 -3.45
C GLY A 51 1.53 -8.72 -3.87
N TRP A 52 0.70 -9.62 -4.39
CA TRP A 52 1.00 -11.02 -4.69
C TRP A 52 1.04 -11.36 -6.19
N ARG A 53 1.24 -10.38 -7.05
CA ARG A 53 1.40 -10.60 -8.48
C ARG A 53 2.69 -11.40 -8.73
N PRO A 54 2.67 -12.51 -9.50
CA PRO A 54 3.84 -13.32 -9.74
C PRO A 54 5.04 -12.50 -10.28
N GLY A 55 6.18 -12.60 -9.59
CA GLY A 55 7.40 -11.86 -9.92
C GLY A 55 7.40 -10.37 -9.56
N LEU A 56 6.34 -9.88 -8.90
CA LEU A 56 6.17 -8.49 -8.48
C LEU A 56 5.71 -8.45 -7.02
N THR A 57 6.62 -8.77 -6.09
CA THR A 57 6.36 -8.96 -4.65
C THR A 57 7.17 -8.01 -3.77
N ASP A 58 7.38 -6.78 -4.25
CA ASP A 58 8.28 -5.80 -3.62
C ASP A 58 7.98 -5.53 -2.15
N GLY A 59 6.71 -5.61 -1.75
CA GLY A 59 6.32 -5.47 -0.35
C GLY A 59 6.91 -6.57 0.53
N ALA A 60 6.70 -7.83 0.15
CA ALA A 60 7.24 -8.99 0.86
C ALA A 60 8.77 -9.03 0.83
N ASP A 61 9.39 -8.69 -0.31
CA ASP A 61 10.84 -8.64 -0.48
C ASP A 61 11.46 -7.57 0.43
N THR A 62 10.80 -6.42 0.56
CA THR A 62 11.22 -5.36 1.48
C THR A 62 11.17 -5.83 2.93
N VAL A 63 10.10 -6.50 3.35
CA VAL A 63 9.99 -7.07 4.70
C VAL A 63 11.07 -8.12 4.95
N ALA A 64 11.34 -8.99 3.98
CA ALA A 64 12.40 -10.01 4.07
C ALA A 64 13.78 -9.34 4.20
N TRP A 65 14.05 -8.31 3.41
CA TRP A 65 15.29 -7.54 3.49
C TRP A 65 15.46 -6.88 4.86
N ILE A 66 14.42 -6.22 5.39
CA ILE A 66 14.46 -5.60 6.73
C ILE A 66 14.81 -6.63 7.80
N ARG A 67 14.16 -7.80 7.75
CA ARG A 67 14.40 -8.87 8.72
C ARG A 67 15.82 -9.42 8.72
N ALA A 68 16.49 -9.38 7.58
CA ALA A 68 17.88 -9.82 7.45
C ALA A 68 18.90 -8.81 8.02
N GLN A 69 18.46 -7.59 8.39
CA GLN A 69 19.36 -6.57 8.89
C GLN A 69 19.72 -6.80 10.36
N GLN A 70 20.99 -6.62 10.72
CA GLN A 70 21.48 -6.77 12.10
C GLN A 70 20.86 -5.77 13.08
N TRP A 71 20.38 -4.65 12.60
CA TRP A 71 19.70 -3.62 13.40
C TRP A 71 18.21 -3.92 13.63
N CYS A 72 17.61 -4.88 12.95
CA CYS A 72 16.22 -5.28 13.13
C CYS A 72 16.08 -6.35 14.21
N ASN A 73 15.18 -6.15 15.17
CA ASN A 73 14.88 -7.14 16.21
C ASN A 73 13.80 -8.17 15.81
N GLY A 74 13.40 -8.18 14.54
CA GLY A 74 12.37 -9.05 13.98
C GLY A 74 10.93 -8.53 14.11
N LYS A 75 10.69 -7.43 14.82
CA LYS A 75 9.37 -6.78 14.93
C LYS A 75 9.26 -5.69 13.89
N ILE A 76 8.32 -5.84 12.95
CA ILE A 76 8.08 -4.89 11.86
C ILE A 76 6.62 -4.46 11.93
N GLY A 77 6.39 -3.16 12.06
CA GLY A 77 5.09 -2.54 11.86
C GLY A 77 5.08 -1.73 10.57
N THR A 78 3.90 -1.49 10.02
CA THR A 78 3.72 -0.61 8.85
C THR A 78 2.85 0.59 9.22
N TRP A 79 3.07 1.71 8.54
CA TRP A 79 2.38 2.96 8.83
C TRP A 79 2.10 3.77 7.57
N GLY A 80 0.91 4.39 7.52
CA GLY A 80 0.56 5.41 6.54
C GLY A 80 -0.88 5.37 6.08
N GLY A 81 -1.29 6.45 5.44
CA GLY A 81 -2.64 6.62 4.92
C GLY A 81 -2.70 6.71 3.40
N SER A 82 -3.92 6.67 2.86
CA SER A 82 -4.18 6.79 1.43
C SER A 82 -3.36 5.76 0.62
N ALA A 83 -2.58 6.19 -0.35
CA ALA A 83 -1.75 5.29 -1.15
C ALA A 83 -0.75 4.47 -0.29
N LEU A 84 -0.24 5.02 0.83
CA LEU A 84 0.60 4.27 1.76
C LEU A 84 -0.23 3.23 2.55
N GLY A 85 -1.50 3.49 2.77
CA GLY A 85 -2.44 2.51 3.33
C GLY A 85 -2.71 1.38 2.33
N ILE A 86 -2.91 1.71 1.06
CA ILE A 86 -3.09 0.71 -0.02
C ILE A 86 -1.88 -0.22 -0.12
N THR A 87 -0.65 0.31 -0.07
CA THR A 87 0.55 -0.54 -0.11
C THR A 87 0.64 -1.48 1.10
N GLN A 88 0.13 -1.08 2.27
CA GLN A 88 0.03 -1.93 3.45
C GLN A 88 -1.03 -3.02 3.29
N MET A 89 -2.21 -2.68 2.76
CA MET A 89 -3.29 -3.63 2.48
C MET A 89 -2.82 -4.71 1.51
N LEU A 90 -2.18 -4.32 0.41
CA LEU A 90 -1.64 -5.26 -0.59
C LEU A 90 -0.50 -6.12 -0.04
N LEU A 91 0.30 -5.60 0.87
CA LEU A 91 1.37 -6.35 1.54
C LEU A 91 0.83 -7.39 2.52
N ALA A 92 -0.26 -7.09 3.23
CA ALA A 92 -0.75 -7.87 4.37
C ALA A 92 -0.91 -9.38 4.09
N PRO A 93 -1.51 -9.84 2.98
CA PRO A 93 -1.68 -11.26 2.69
C PRO A 93 -0.43 -11.94 2.13
N THR A 94 0.70 -11.22 1.99
CA THR A 94 1.89 -11.76 1.30
C THR A 94 2.94 -12.30 2.25
N THR A 95 2.88 -11.93 3.52
CA THR A 95 3.91 -12.31 4.51
C THR A 95 3.36 -12.30 5.94
N PRO A 96 3.68 -13.32 6.77
CA PRO A 96 3.30 -13.34 8.19
C PRO A 96 4.24 -12.51 9.06
N HIS A 97 5.17 -11.78 8.48
CA HIS A 97 6.25 -11.11 9.21
C HIS A 97 5.98 -9.64 9.53
N VAL A 98 4.81 -9.14 9.18
CA VAL A 98 4.29 -7.85 9.66
C VAL A 98 3.58 -8.10 10.99
N GLY A 99 4.04 -7.43 12.04
CA GLY A 99 3.54 -7.63 13.40
C GLY A 99 2.40 -6.72 13.79
N ALA A 100 2.23 -5.57 13.13
CA ALA A 100 1.13 -4.64 13.30
C ALA A 100 1.06 -3.66 12.13
N GLN A 101 -0.16 -3.16 11.83
CA GLN A 101 -0.37 -2.16 10.80
C GLN A 101 -1.19 -0.99 11.33
N TYR A 102 -0.83 0.23 10.94
CA TYR A 102 -1.64 1.42 11.13
C TYR A 102 -2.02 1.97 9.75
N ILE A 103 -3.28 1.81 9.40
CA ILE A 103 -3.82 2.07 8.07
C ILE A 103 -4.89 3.16 8.16
N GLU A 104 -4.64 4.28 7.51
CA GLU A 104 -5.62 5.36 7.41
C GLU A 104 -6.21 5.42 6.00
N ILE A 105 -7.54 5.63 5.91
CA ILE A 105 -8.24 5.99 4.68
C ILE A 105 -7.73 5.21 3.44
N ALA A 106 -7.80 3.87 3.50
CA ALA A 106 -7.36 2.99 2.42
C ALA A 106 -8.42 1.95 2.08
N PRO A 107 -8.65 1.69 0.78
CA PRO A 107 -9.61 0.68 0.34
C PRO A 107 -9.02 -0.73 0.43
N SER A 108 -9.88 -1.71 0.73
CA SER A 108 -9.58 -3.14 0.71
C SER A 108 -9.70 -3.74 -0.69
N ASN A 109 -10.62 -3.21 -1.51
CA ASN A 109 -10.86 -3.61 -2.90
C ASN A 109 -10.68 -2.41 -3.83
N LEU A 110 -9.57 -2.39 -4.57
CA LEU A 110 -9.28 -1.24 -5.42
C LEU A 110 -10.28 -1.09 -6.57
N TYR A 111 -10.84 -2.19 -7.10
CA TYR A 111 -11.86 -2.08 -8.13
C TYR A 111 -13.08 -1.31 -7.62
N GLU A 112 -13.68 -1.76 -6.52
CA GLU A 112 -14.94 -1.21 -6.02
C GLU A 112 -14.77 0.14 -5.32
N ASP A 113 -13.66 0.32 -4.61
CA ASP A 113 -13.50 1.49 -3.74
C ASP A 113 -12.65 2.61 -4.34
N LEU A 114 -11.71 2.27 -5.25
CA LEU A 114 -10.82 3.26 -5.85
C LEU A 114 -11.18 3.56 -7.31
N PHE A 115 -11.42 2.53 -8.14
CA PHE A 115 -11.55 2.73 -9.59
C PHE A 115 -12.99 2.81 -10.09
N TYR A 116 -13.88 1.91 -9.64
CA TYR A 116 -15.23 1.72 -10.18
C TYR A 116 -16.30 1.62 -9.11
N GLN A 117 -16.41 2.63 -8.27
CA GLN A 117 -17.40 2.64 -7.19
C GLN A 117 -18.83 2.49 -7.74
N GLY A 118 -19.50 1.44 -7.29
CA GLY A 118 -20.82 1.07 -7.83
C GLY A 118 -20.82 0.76 -9.33
N GLY A 119 -19.69 0.32 -9.89
CA GLY A 119 -19.51 0.04 -11.31
C GLY A 119 -19.26 1.29 -12.17
N VAL A 120 -19.13 2.47 -11.56
CA VAL A 120 -18.89 3.73 -12.28
C VAL A 120 -17.44 4.19 -12.09
N PHE A 121 -16.75 4.44 -13.20
CA PHE A 121 -15.36 4.93 -13.16
C PHE A 121 -15.25 6.26 -12.41
N ARG A 122 -14.44 6.32 -11.38
CA ARG A 122 -14.25 7.52 -10.53
C ARG A 122 -13.36 8.55 -11.22
N LYS A 123 -13.91 9.14 -12.29
CA LYS A 123 -13.19 10.02 -13.21
C LYS A 123 -12.48 11.17 -12.49
N CYS A 124 -13.17 11.92 -11.65
CA CYS A 124 -12.56 13.08 -10.98
C CYS A 124 -11.38 12.71 -10.11
N LEU A 125 -11.46 11.58 -9.39
CA LEU A 125 -10.39 11.10 -8.54
C LEU A 125 -9.18 10.66 -9.39
N LEU A 126 -9.39 9.79 -10.35
CA LEU A 126 -8.30 9.13 -11.07
C LEU A 126 -7.65 10.03 -12.11
N GLU A 127 -8.43 10.82 -12.85
CA GLU A 127 -7.87 11.80 -13.79
C GLU A 127 -7.23 13.01 -13.08
N GLY A 128 -7.54 13.23 -11.80
CA GLY A 128 -6.85 14.19 -10.96
C GLY A 128 -5.57 13.64 -10.34
N TRP A 129 -5.63 12.44 -9.76
CA TRP A 129 -4.54 11.86 -8.98
C TRP A 129 -3.42 11.23 -9.82
N LEU A 130 -3.73 10.43 -10.85
CA LEU A 130 -2.71 9.75 -11.65
C LEU A 130 -1.71 10.71 -12.32
N PRO A 131 -2.12 11.88 -12.84
CA PRO A 131 -1.18 12.89 -13.31
C PRO A 131 -0.24 13.43 -12.22
N GLN A 132 -0.75 13.62 -10.99
CA GLN A 132 0.05 14.13 -9.87
C GLN A 132 1.18 13.18 -9.48
N VAL A 133 0.94 11.87 -9.62
CA VAL A 133 1.97 10.83 -9.39
C VAL A 133 2.72 10.43 -10.66
N GLY A 134 2.56 11.17 -11.76
CA GLY A 134 3.28 10.94 -13.02
C GLY A 134 2.84 9.69 -13.78
N GLN A 135 1.60 9.23 -13.59
CA GLN A 135 1.11 7.96 -14.14
C GLN A 135 -0.15 8.10 -15.02
N THR A 136 -0.29 9.20 -15.73
CA THR A 136 -1.39 9.43 -16.67
C THR A 136 -1.54 8.31 -17.72
N HIS A 137 -0.44 7.65 -18.07
CA HIS A 137 -0.40 6.55 -19.05
C HIS A 137 -1.21 5.32 -18.59
N LEU A 138 -1.52 5.20 -17.29
CA LEU A 138 -2.34 4.11 -16.76
C LEU A 138 -3.85 4.33 -16.92
N LEU A 139 -4.30 5.55 -17.21
CA LEU A 139 -5.73 5.83 -17.40
C LEU A 139 -6.38 4.93 -18.47
N PRO A 140 -5.82 4.78 -19.68
CA PRO A 140 -6.39 3.87 -20.67
C PRO A 140 -6.33 2.41 -20.25
N VAL A 141 -5.33 2.00 -19.45
CA VAL A 141 -5.24 0.62 -18.92
C VAL A 141 -6.43 0.34 -18.01
N TYR A 142 -6.64 1.16 -16.97
CA TYR A 142 -7.76 0.96 -16.05
C TYR A 142 -9.12 1.10 -16.72
N LYS A 143 -9.28 2.05 -17.64
CA LYS A 143 -10.51 2.20 -18.43
C LYS A 143 -10.78 1.02 -19.38
N GLY A 144 -9.76 0.26 -19.75
CA GLY A 144 -9.86 -0.96 -20.54
C GLY A 144 -10.48 -2.14 -19.78
N HIS A 145 -10.54 -2.05 -18.44
CA HIS A 145 -11.10 -3.09 -17.56
C HIS A 145 -12.30 -2.57 -16.75
N PRO A 146 -13.41 -2.20 -17.41
CA PRO A 146 -14.57 -1.58 -16.74
C PRO A 146 -15.38 -2.56 -15.89
N MET A 147 -15.18 -3.85 -16.08
CA MET A 147 -15.81 -4.92 -15.31
C MET A 147 -14.81 -5.50 -14.32
N CYS A 148 -15.31 -6.09 -13.23
CA CYS A 148 -14.47 -6.83 -12.28
C CYS A 148 -14.00 -8.15 -12.91
N ASP A 149 -13.01 -8.04 -13.78
CA ASP A 149 -12.38 -9.17 -14.50
C ASP A 149 -11.08 -9.64 -13.81
N ASP A 150 -10.37 -10.60 -14.43
CA ASP A 150 -9.13 -11.18 -13.89
C ASP A 150 -8.00 -10.17 -13.69
N PHE A 151 -8.06 -9.02 -14.36
CA PHE A 151 -7.11 -7.92 -14.17
C PHE A 151 -7.09 -7.46 -12.70
N TRP A 152 -8.27 -7.42 -12.05
CA TRP A 152 -8.44 -6.90 -10.69
C TRP A 152 -8.09 -7.90 -9.58
N THR A 153 -7.80 -9.17 -9.93
CA THR A 153 -7.47 -10.22 -8.96
C THR A 153 -6.35 -9.80 -7.99
N TYR A 154 -5.36 -9.08 -8.49
CA TYR A 154 -4.19 -8.65 -7.70
C TYR A 154 -4.40 -7.33 -6.94
N TYR A 155 -5.61 -6.80 -6.97
CA TYR A 155 -6.00 -5.54 -6.34
C TYR A 155 -7.18 -5.71 -5.35
N ASN A 156 -7.62 -6.96 -5.12
CA ASN A 156 -8.71 -7.29 -4.21
C ASN A 156 -8.16 -8.00 -2.97
N VAL A 157 -7.92 -7.23 -1.90
CA VAL A 157 -7.38 -7.74 -0.63
C VAL A 157 -8.43 -8.56 0.12
N GLU A 158 -9.71 -8.22 0.01
CA GLU A 158 -10.81 -8.95 0.66
C GLU A 158 -10.82 -10.43 0.28
N ALA A 159 -10.55 -10.74 -0.99
CA ALA A 159 -10.44 -12.12 -1.47
C ALA A 159 -9.27 -12.89 -0.79
N ARG A 160 -8.37 -12.20 -0.14
CA ARG A 160 -7.20 -12.74 0.56
C ARG A 160 -7.22 -12.47 2.06
N ALA A 161 -8.34 -12.01 2.63
CA ALA A 161 -8.45 -11.67 4.05
C ALA A 161 -8.03 -12.83 4.99
N GLY A 162 -8.32 -14.07 4.58
CA GLY A 162 -7.91 -15.26 5.33
C GLY A 162 -6.40 -15.50 5.43
N ASP A 163 -5.60 -14.87 4.58
CA ASP A 163 -4.13 -14.96 4.56
C ASP A 163 -3.47 -13.87 5.44
N ILE A 164 -4.26 -12.93 5.97
CA ILE A 164 -3.76 -11.81 6.77
C ILE A 164 -3.64 -12.25 8.23
N SER A 165 -2.44 -12.18 8.77
CA SER A 165 -2.16 -12.50 10.18
C SER A 165 -1.84 -11.27 11.03
N ALA A 166 -1.47 -10.17 10.41
CA ALA A 166 -1.11 -8.94 11.12
C ALA A 166 -2.36 -8.27 11.72
N PRO A 167 -2.37 -7.95 13.03
CA PRO A 167 -3.38 -7.07 13.58
C PRO A 167 -3.25 -5.67 12.96
N ALA A 168 -4.37 -5.04 12.66
CA ALA A 168 -4.40 -3.72 12.05
C ALA A 168 -5.30 -2.77 12.84
N MET A 169 -4.87 -1.52 12.94
CA MET A 169 -5.71 -0.40 13.33
C MET A 169 -6.13 0.34 12.07
N PHE A 170 -7.42 0.35 11.77
CA PHE A 170 -7.99 1.10 10.66
C PHE A 170 -8.55 2.44 11.16
N VAL A 171 -8.25 3.49 10.43
CA VAL A 171 -8.72 4.85 10.70
C VAL A 171 -9.37 5.41 9.44
N GLY A 172 -10.63 5.76 9.52
CA GLY A 172 -11.39 6.38 8.43
C GLY A 172 -12.35 7.44 8.95
N GLY A 173 -12.66 8.43 8.12
CA GLY A 173 -13.65 9.47 8.42
C GLY A 173 -14.99 9.17 7.76
N TRP A 174 -16.10 9.64 8.36
CA TRP A 174 -17.45 9.44 7.82
C TRP A 174 -17.65 9.99 6.40
N TYR A 175 -16.85 10.95 5.99
CA TYR A 175 -16.89 11.58 4.68
C TYR A 175 -15.67 11.28 3.84
N ASP A 176 -14.87 10.30 4.23
CA ASP A 176 -13.72 9.87 3.44
C ASP A 176 -14.14 9.13 2.18
N ILE A 177 -13.36 9.32 1.12
CA ILE A 177 -13.63 8.73 -0.19
C ILE A 177 -13.46 7.21 -0.23
N PHE A 178 -12.78 6.62 0.78
CA PHE A 178 -12.54 5.20 0.95
C PHE A 178 -13.21 4.62 2.20
N GLN A 179 -14.19 5.35 2.78
CA GLN A 179 -14.83 4.94 4.03
C GLN A 179 -15.30 3.47 3.98
N GLN A 180 -16.00 3.08 2.92
CA GLN A 180 -16.53 1.73 2.80
C GLN A 180 -15.41 0.70 2.79
N GLY A 181 -14.44 0.81 1.91
CA GLY A 181 -13.31 -0.12 1.84
C GLY A 181 -12.32 -0.05 3.01
N THR A 182 -12.45 0.94 3.90
CA THR A 182 -11.72 0.97 5.18
C THR A 182 -12.46 0.15 6.24
N LEU A 183 -13.78 -0.03 6.08
CA LEU A 183 -14.64 -0.78 7.02
C LEU A 183 -14.79 -2.26 6.65
N ASP A 184 -14.66 -2.59 5.37
CA ASP A 184 -14.75 -3.95 4.83
C ASP A 184 -13.47 -4.74 5.10
#